data_d9469a8e7045a490b65b87aa330c74a3
#
_entry.id   d9469a8e7045a490b65b87aa330c74a3
#
_cell.length_a   1.000
_cell.length_b   1.000
_cell.length_c   1.000
_cell.angle_alpha   90.00
_cell.angle_beta   90.00
_cell.angle_gamma   90.00
#
_symmetry.space_group_name_H-M   'P 1'
#
loop_
_entity.id
_entity.type
_entity.pdbx_description
1 polymer ?
#
loop_
_entity_poly.entity_id
_entity_poly.type
_entity_poly.pdbx_seq_one_letter_code
_entity_poly.pdbx_strand_id
1 'polypeptide(L)'
;MEVYQLKGLCMYFIKLTAVAEPKGMFSGRDTSRTFTYTETCSEGEFETERIKFEENVLKDVAENYPEFHVDIHEREYRNLDAEPFKFAFENLNPAQFAEYLRHYEIRM
;
A
#
# COMPACT_ATOMS: atom_id res chain seq x y z
N MET A 1 -20.81 -23.94 -1.70
CA MET A 1 -20.59 -23.19 -1.41
C MET A 1 -20.25 -22.13 -1.77
N GLU A 2 -20.74 -21.96 -1.92
CA GLU A 2 -20.45 -21.04 -2.08
C GLU A 2 -20.16 -20.08 -1.90
N VAL A 3 -20.15 -20.20 -1.86
CA VAL A 3 -19.80 -19.46 -1.59
C VAL A 3 -19.66 -18.47 -1.35
N TYR A 4 -19.74 -18.28 -0.92
CA TYR A 4 -19.63 -17.33 -0.77
C TYR A 4 -18.96 -16.53 -0.41
N GLN A 5 -19.21 -17.01 0.03
CA GLN A 5 -18.35 -16.51 0.57
C GLN A 5 -17.48 -15.63 0.09
N LEU A 6 -17.39 -15.62 -0.38
CA LEU A 6 -16.46 -14.87 -1.08
C LEU A 6 -16.74 -13.46 -1.12
N LYS A 7 -17.97 -13.08 -1.07
CA LYS A 7 -18.25 -11.71 -1.13
C LYS A 7 -17.85 -11.07 0.15
N GLY A 8 -17.32 -9.88 0.07
CA GLY A 8 -16.75 -9.22 1.20
C GLY A 8 -15.33 -9.62 1.45
N LEU A 9 -14.85 -10.63 0.72
CA LEU A 9 -13.49 -11.11 0.91
C LEU A 9 -12.57 -10.65 -0.21
N CYS A 10 -13.04 -9.81 -1.11
CA CYS A 10 -12.22 -9.25 -2.15
C CYS A 10 -11.12 -8.40 -1.53
N MET A 11 -9.88 -8.63 -1.93
CA MET A 11 -8.74 -7.93 -1.35
C MET A 11 -8.19 -6.89 -2.30
N TYR A 12 -7.81 -5.78 -1.75
CA TYR A 12 -7.17 -4.70 -2.50
C TYR A 12 -5.74 -4.53 -2.03
N PHE A 13 -4.89 -4.18 -2.97
CA PHE A 13 -3.49 -3.86 -2.74
C PHE A 13 -3.33 -2.36 -2.91
N ILE A 14 -2.65 -1.74 -1.97
CA ILE A 14 -2.39 -0.30 -2.02
C ILE A 14 -0.88 -0.10 -1.96
N LYS A 15 -0.36 0.66 -2.92
CA LYS A 15 1.05 0.99 -2.93
C LYS A 15 1.19 2.50 -3.02
N LEU A 16 1.94 3.07 -2.10
CA LEU A 16 2.18 4.50 -2.07
C LEU A 16 3.67 4.76 -2.16
N THR A 17 4.03 5.72 -2.99
CA THR A 17 5.41 6.16 -3.10
C THR A 17 5.48 7.58 -2.55
N ALA A 18 6.19 7.72 -1.44
CA ALA A 18 6.37 9.00 -0.77
C ALA A 18 7.74 9.54 -1.07
N VAL A 19 7.84 10.85 -1.22
CA VAL A 19 9.11 11.50 -1.45
C VAL A 19 9.31 12.57 -0.41
N ALA A 20 10.48 12.57 0.22
CA ALA A 20 10.87 13.57 1.19
C ALA A 20 11.97 14.42 0.56
N GLU A 21 11.75 15.72 0.51
CA GLU A 21 12.70 16.66 -0.06
C GLU A 21 13.12 17.67 0.98
N PRO A 22 14.40 18.03 1.04
CA PRO A 22 14.85 19.04 2.01
C PRO A 22 14.12 20.36 1.81
N LYS A 23 13.81 21.03 2.90
CA LYS A 23 13.18 22.32 2.82
C LYS A 23 14.24 23.37 2.57
N GLY A 24 13.81 24.50 1.97
CA GLY A 24 14.69 25.63 1.81
C GLY A 24 15.46 25.63 0.52
N MET A 25 16.43 26.52 0.46
CA MET A 25 17.15 26.81 -0.77
C MET A 25 18.06 25.68 -1.19
N PHE A 26 18.35 24.77 -0.31
CA PHE A 26 19.24 23.65 -0.65
C PHE A 26 18.49 22.40 -1.02
N SER A 27 17.19 22.50 -1.26
CA SER A 27 16.45 21.36 -1.73
C SER A 27 16.98 20.98 -3.09
N GLY A 28 17.51 19.80 -3.20
CA GLY A 28 18.15 19.37 -4.41
C GLY A 28 17.82 17.92 -4.69
N ARG A 29 17.99 17.57 -5.94
CA ARG A 29 17.66 16.22 -6.37
C ARG A 29 18.47 15.16 -5.67
N ASP A 30 19.70 15.48 -5.31
CA ASP A 30 20.58 14.46 -4.73
C ASP A 30 20.28 14.16 -3.29
N THR A 31 19.45 14.98 -2.65
CA THR A 31 19.16 14.82 -1.24
C THR A 31 17.73 14.33 -1.01
N SER A 32 16.97 14.12 -2.08
CA SER A 32 15.62 13.56 -1.94
C SER A 32 15.68 12.11 -1.48
N ARG A 33 14.65 11.69 -0.76
CA ARG A 33 14.50 10.31 -0.33
C ARG A 33 13.17 9.78 -0.83
N THR A 34 13.17 8.56 -1.32
CA THR A 34 11.95 7.94 -1.83
C THR A 34 11.65 6.71 -1.00
N PHE A 35 10.40 6.58 -0.60
CA PHE A 35 9.95 5.47 0.24
C PHE A 35 8.72 4.82 -0.37
N THR A 36 8.70 3.51 -0.38
CA THR A 36 7.58 2.75 -0.91
C THR A 36 6.92 1.99 0.23
N TYR A 37 5.61 2.14 0.34
CA TYR A 37 4.82 1.48 1.37
C TYR A 37 3.71 0.70 0.70
N THR A 38 3.43 -0.48 1.21
CA THR A 38 2.35 -1.31 0.67
C THR A 38 1.45 -1.78 1.80
N GLU A 39 0.19 -2.02 1.45
CA GLU A 39 -0.78 -2.52 2.40
C GLU A 39 -1.86 -3.27 1.65
N THR A 40 -2.52 -4.22 2.32
CA THR A 40 -3.68 -4.90 1.77
C THR A 40 -4.86 -4.68 2.70
N CYS A 41 -6.06 -4.66 2.12
CA CYS A 41 -7.28 -4.51 2.90
C CYS A 41 -8.44 -5.12 2.15
N SER A 42 -9.58 -5.25 2.82
CA SER A 42 -10.77 -5.77 2.18
C SER A 42 -11.45 -4.69 1.37
N GLU A 43 -12.27 -5.12 0.41
CA GLU A 43 -12.98 -4.18 -0.43
C GLU A 43 -13.89 -3.28 0.38
N GLY A 44 -14.54 -3.83 1.39
CA GLY A 44 -15.47 -3.05 2.20
C GLY A 44 -14.81 -1.93 2.99
N GLU A 45 -13.51 -2.05 3.22
CA GLU A 45 -12.79 -1.06 4.00
C GLU A 45 -11.84 -0.22 3.15
N PHE A 46 -11.88 -0.41 1.84
CA PHE A 46 -10.89 0.20 0.97
C PHE A 46 -10.84 1.72 1.10
N GLU A 47 -12.00 2.39 1.04
CA GLU A 47 -12.00 3.84 1.08
C GLU A 47 -11.44 4.39 2.38
N THR A 48 -11.82 3.78 3.48
CA THR A 48 -11.33 4.22 4.78
C THR A 48 -9.85 3.91 4.93
N GLU A 49 -9.44 2.71 4.52
CA GLU A 49 -8.07 2.28 4.72
C GLU A 49 -7.10 3.03 3.83
N ARG A 50 -7.48 3.34 2.60
CA ARG A 50 -6.54 4.05 1.73
C ARG A 50 -6.24 5.45 2.26
N ILE A 51 -7.26 6.11 2.82
CA ILE A 51 -7.06 7.44 3.38
C ILE A 51 -6.19 7.36 4.62
N LYS A 52 -6.51 6.42 5.50
CA LYS A 52 -5.75 6.25 6.74
C LYS A 52 -4.31 5.85 6.46
N PHE A 53 -4.12 4.98 5.49
CA PHE A 53 -2.80 4.52 5.13
C PHE A 53 -1.96 5.68 4.61
N GLU A 54 -2.54 6.52 3.75
CA GLU A 54 -1.82 7.66 3.22
C GLU A 54 -1.42 8.62 4.35
N GLU A 55 -2.33 8.88 5.27
CA GLU A 55 -2.03 9.75 6.41
C GLU A 55 -0.91 9.17 7.27
N ASN A 56 -0.95 7.86 7.49
CA ASN A 56 0.06 7.20 8.31
C ASN A 56 1.42 7.23 7.63
N VAL A 57 1.46 7.04 6.31
CA VAL A 57 2.71 7.10 5.58
C VAL A 57 3.31 8.50 5.66
N LEU A 58 2.49 9.52 5.43
CA LEU A 58 2.98 10.89 5.51
C LEU A 58 3.51 11.20 6.91
N LYS A 59 2.79 10.76 7.94
CA LYS A 59 3.21 10.99 9.30
C LYS A 59 4.50 10.26 9.62
N ASP A 60 4.60 9.01 9.20
CA ASP A 60 5.78 8.21 9.49
C ASP A 60 7.02 8.81 8.87
N VAL A 61 6.94 9.20 7.60
CA VAL A 61 8.08 9.78 6.92
C VAL A 61 8.43 11.14 7.53
N ALA A 62 7.42 11.94 7.84
CA ALA A 62 7.67 13.27 8.43
C ALA A 62 8.34 13.16 9.79
N GLU A 63 7.97 12.15 10.58
CA GLU A 63 8.58 11.99 11.90
C GLU A 63 10.04 11.58 11.79
N ASN A 64 10.38 10.82 10.78
CA ASN A 64 11.76 10.41 10.58
C ASN A 64 12.60 11.45 9.86
N TYR A 65 11.96 12.38 9.16
CA TYR A 65 12.65 13.42 8.40
C TYR A 65 11.99 14.76 8.65
N PRO A 66 12.09 15.27 9.89
CA PRO A 66 11.36 16.51 10.26
C PRO A 66 11.77 17.75 9.49
N GLU A 67 12.98 17.73 8.90
CA GLU A 67 13.44 18.87 8.12
C GLU A 67 13.10 18.78 6.65
N PHE A 68 12.25 17.81 6.30
CA PHE A 68 11.93 17.55 4.90
C PHE A 68 10.47 17.84 4.63
N HIS A 69 10.21 18.21 3.39
CA HIS A 69 8.84 18.32 2.88
C HIS A 69 8.46 16.96 2.31
N VAL A 70 7.33 16.41 2.72
CA VAL A 70 6.93 15.06 2.37
C VAL A 70 5.64 15.09 1.57
N ASP A 71 5.63 14.35 0.46
CA ASP A 71 4.46 14.24 -0.40
C ASP A 71 4.31 12.81 -0.90
N ILE A 72 3.08 12.44 -1.25
CA ILE A 72 2.83 11.18 -1.94
C ILE A 72 2.90 11.47 -3.43
N HIS A 73 3.85 10.87 -4.11
CA HIS A 73 4.06 11.08 -5.54
C HIS A 73 3.32 10.09 -6.41
N GLU A 74 3.13 8.86 -5.92
CA GLU A 74 2.43 7.85 -6.69
C GLU A 74 1.50 7.07 -5.80
N ARG A 75 0.35 6.71 -6.36
CA ARG A 75 -0.63 5.89 -5.69
C ARG A 75 -1.04 4.79 -6.66
N GLU A 76 -0.98 3.55 -6.22
CA GLU A 76 -1.40 2.43 -7.03
C GLU A 76 -2.35 1.57 -6.22
N TYR A 77 -3.51 1.28 -6.81
CA TYR A 77 -4.54 0.46 -6.16
C TYR A 77 -4.87 -0.69 -7.10
N ARG A 78 -4.87 -1.90 -6.57
CA ARG A 78 -5.16 -3.09 -7.37
C ARG A 78 -6.14 -3.98 -6.66
N ASN A 79 -7.07 -4.52 -7.43
CA ASN A 79 -7.98 -5.54 -6.93
C ASN A 79 -7.27 -6.87 -7.10
N LEU A 80 -6.84 -7.48 -6.00
CA LEU A 80 -6.02 -8.69 -6.06
C LEU A 80 -6.77 -9.88 -6.62
N ASP A 81 -8.11 -9.88 -6.52
CA ASP A 81 -8.90 -10.96 -7.10
C ASP A 81 -8.81 -10.97 -8.61
N ALA A 82 -8.53 -9.83 -9.20
CA ALA A 82 -8.42 -9.71 -10.65
C ALA A 82 -6.99 -9.81 -11.16
N GLU A 83 -6.01 -9.90 -10.25
CA GLU A 83 -4.62 -9.90 -10.64
C GLU A 83 -4.07 -11.32 -10.71
N PRO A 84 -3.08 -11.57 -11.57
CA PRO A 84 -2.46 -12.89 -11.63
C PRO A 84 -1.74 -13.21 -10.32
N PHE A 85 -1.66 -14.51 -10.03
CA PHE A 85 -0.93 -14.96 -8.86
C PHE A 85 0.51 -14.42 -8.84
N LYS A 86 1.12 -14.34 -10.02
CA LYS A 86 2.47 -13.82 -10.12
C LYS A 86 2.60 -12.41 -9.57
N PHE A 87 1.60 -11.58 -9.83
CA PHE A 87 1.62 -10.22 -9.30
C PHE A 87 1.71 -10.24 -7.77
N ALA A 88 0.88 -11.07 -7.14
CA ALA A 88 0.89 -11.15 -5.69
C ALA A 88 2.24 -11.65 -5.17
N PHE A 89 2.77 -12.67 -5.82
CA PHE A 89 4.04 -13.24 -5.39
C PHE A 89 5.16 -12.21 -5.46
N GLU A 90 5.15 -11.37 -6.48
CA GLU A 90 6.24 -10.42 -6.69
C GLU A 90 6.08 -9.13 -5.90
N ASN A 91 4.86 -8.78 -5.51
CA ASN A 91 4.61 -7.47 -4.94
C ASN A 91 4.21 -7.46 -3.48
N LEU A 92 3.81 -8.59 -2.93
CA LEU A 92 3.41 -8.67 -1.53
C LEU A 92 4.59 -9.13 -0.68
N ASN A 93 4.68 -8.59 0.54
CA ASN A 93 5.68 -9.10 1.46
C ASN A 93 5.19 -10.44 2.02
N PRO A 94 6.04 -11.19 2.74
CA PRO A 94 5.65 -12.54 3.18
C PRO A 94 4.35 -12.58 3.99
N ALA A 95 4.13 -11.62 4.87
CA ALA A 95 2.92 -11.62 5.67
C ALA A 95 1.69 -11.36 4.82
N GLN A 96 1.80 -10.40 3.89
CA GLN A 96 0.71 -10.09 2.98
C GLN A 96 0.43 -11.25 2.04
N PHE A 97 1.47 -11.91 1.59
CA PHE A 97 1.29 -13.05 0.69
C PHE A 97 0.62 -14.21 1.40
N ALA A 98 0.97 -14.44 2.66
CA ALA A 98 0.31 -15.49 3.45
C ALA A 98 -1.17 -15.18 3.60
N GLU A 99 -1.51 -13.92 3.82
CA GLU A 99 -2.90 -13.52 3.93
C GLU A 99 -3.64 -13.73 2.61
N TYR A 100 -2.98 -13.39 1.52
CA TYR A 100 -3.53 -13.55 0.19
C TYR A 100 -3.82 -15.05 -0.09
N LEU A 101 -2.89 -15.91 0.28
CA LEU A 101 -3.10 -17.34 0.08
C LEU A 101 -4.26 -17.85 0.93
N ARG A 102 -4.37 -17.38 2.16
CA ARG A 102 -5.49 -17.78 3.03
C ARG A 102 -6.82 -17.37 2.42
N HIS A 103 -6.83 -16.18 1.81
CA HIS A 103 -8.04 -15.68 1.15
C HIS A 103 -8.46 -16.63 0.04
N TYR A 104 -7.50 -17.11 -0.74
CA TYR A 104 -7.81 -18.03 -1.83
C TYR A 104 -8.20 -19.41 -1.32
N GLU A 105 -7.61 -19.83 -0.21
CA GLU A 105 -7.97 -21.12 0.35
C GLU A 105 -9.41 -21.16 0.78
N ILE A 106 -9.89 -20.05 1.31
CA ILE A 106 -11.29 -19.97 1.70
C ILE A 106 -12.20 -20.15 0.51
N ARG A 107 -11.77 -19.68 -0.64
CA ARG A 107 -12.57 -19.77 -1.86
C ARG A 107 -12.61 -21.16 -2.43
N MET A 108 -11.67 -21.97 -2.09
CA MET A 108 -11.63 -23.32 -2.63
C MET A 108 -12.43 -24.28 -1.78
#